data_d7b0fd44e9397a859519def574df30b8
#
_entry.id   d7b0fd44e9397a859519def574df30b8
#
_cell.length_a   1.000
_cell.length_b   1.000
_cell.length_c   1.000
_cell.angle_alpha   90.00
_cell.angle_beta   90.00
_cell.angle_gamma   90.00
#
_symmetry.space_group_name_H-M   'P 1'
#
loop_
_entity.id
_entity.type
_entity.pdbx_description
1 polymer ?
#
loop_
_entity_poly.entity_id
_entity_poly.type
_entity_poly.pdbx_seq_one_letter_code
_entity_poly.pdbx_strand_id
1 'polypeptide(L)'
;MTRHALRSTAILILAAVATATGTAAAQDRDFAAPPAKPVKLVFIHHSTGEGWLADWGGRLGAALKAKKYFVSDTNYGWGPDGIGDRTDTGHWWLWFRGPKRTTYLNALYKEYEQHCDYTRLAADPGGENTIVMFKSCFPNSHIGGKPNDPPKTGANPLRGQDCGSAYMKVANVKGIYKDLLVYFKSRPDKMFILISSPPLVKGATDAAHAANARAVHNWLVKDWLKGYPHKNVAVFDFYNVLTSNGGNRNKNDVGQTAGNHHRFRNGIIQHIQTVASNYCAYGASGDDSHPTAAGGKKASAEFASLINVWYNAWQASLQKR
;
A
#
# COMPACT_ATOMS: atom_id res chain seq x y z
N MET A 1 61.30 1.50 20.15
CA MET A 1 60.26 0.49 20.43
C MET A 1 58.89 1.17 20.45
N THR A 2 58.28 1.47 19.30
CA THR A 2 56.87 1.99 19.24
C THR A 2 56.39 2.09 17.80
N ARG A 3 56.36 0.95 17.09
CA ARG A 3 55.75 0.90 15.72
C ARG A 3 54.87 -0.33 15.44
N HIS A 4 54.59 -1.18 16.43
CA HIS A 4 53.81 -2.41 16.20
C HIS A 4 52.42 -2.42 16.82
N ALA A 5 52.04 -1.44 17.63
CA ALA A 5 50.72 -1.41 18.29
C ALA A 5 49.60 -0.84 17.42
N LEU A 6 49.90 -0.03 16.38
CA LEU A 6 48.88 0.65 15.56
C LEU A 6 48.33 -0.17 14.39
N ARG A 7 48.93 -1.29 14.03
CA ARG A 7 48.44 -2.11 12.90
C ARG A 7 47.39 -3.15 13.28
N SER A 8 47.32 -3.57 14.55
CA SER A 8 46.39 -4.62 14.97
C SER A 8 44.98 -4.09 15.22
N THR A 9 44.82 -2.81 15.63
CA THR A 9 43.51 -2.24 15.94
C THR A 9 42.73 -1.89 14.69
N ALA A 10 43.38 -1.51 13.59
CA ALA A 10 42.70 -1.16 12.34
C ALA A 10 42.10 -2.40 11.63
N ILE A 11 42.74 -3.56 11.74
CA ILE A 11 42.27 -4.80 11.12
C ILE A 11 41.03 -5.35 11.84
N LEU A 12 40.93 -5.23 13.16
CA LEU A 12 39.74 -5.67 13.91
C LEU A 12 38.52 -4.81 13.63
N ILE A 13 38.66 -3.49 13.42
CA ILE A 13 37.55 -2.60 13.10
C ILE A 13 37.01 -2.86 11.68
N LEU A 14 37.89 -3.15 10.70
CA LEU A 14 37.44 -3.48 9.34
C LEU A 14 36.69 -4.83 9.27
N ALA A 15 37.13 -5.83 10.02
CA ALA A 15 36.48 -7.15 10.06
C ALA A 15 35.11 -7.09 10.74
N ALA A 16 34.93 -6.29 11.79
CA ALA A 16 33.64 -6.10 12.47
C ALA A 16 32.62 -5.34 11.61
N VAL A 17 33.04 -4.35 10.83
CA VAL A 17 32.17 -3.60 9.91
C VAL A 17 31.77 -4.47 8.71
N ALA A 18 32.68 -5.27 8.16
CA ALA A 18 32.37 -6.17 7.03
C ALA A 18 31.40 -7.30 7.42
N THR A 19 31.51 -7.84 8.64
CA THR A 19 30.58 -8.87 9.12
C THR A 19 29.20 -8.31 9.44
N ALA A 20 29.09 -7.11 10.00
CA ALA A 20 27.82 -6.47 10.30
C ALA A 20 27.05 -6.10 9.03
N THR A 21 27.70 -5.62 7.98
CA THR A 21 27.06 -5.32 6.70
C THR A 21 26.64 -6.58 5.95
N GLY A 22 27.41 -7.66 6.04
CA GLY A 22 27.06 -8.96 5.45
C GLY A 22 25.81 -9.59 6.08
N THR A 23 25.65 -9.51 7.39
CA THR A 23 24.48 -10.05 8.10
C THR A 23 23.20 -9.24 7.81
N ALA A 24 23.29 -7.92 7.77
CA ALA A 24 22.13 -7.07 7.45
C ALA A 24 21.63 -7.30 6.01
N ALA A 25 22.52 -7.41 5.03
CA ALA A 25 22.14 -7.68 3.65
C ALA A 25 21.59 -9.10 3.43
N ALA A 26 21.99 -10.08 4.21
CA ALA A 26 21.43 -11.42 4.22
C ALA A 26 20.00 -11.40 4.81
N GLN A 27 19.80 -10.73 5.93
CA GLN A 27 18.50 -10.56 6.57
C GLN A 27 17.51 -9.82 5.67
N ASP A 28 17.91 -8.76 4.97
CA ASP A 28 17.05 -8.05 4.02
C ASP A 28 16.62 -8.95 2.85
N ARG A 29 17.49 -9.84 2.37
CA ARG A 29 17.16 -10.83 1.34
C ARG A 29 16.12 -11.84 1.81
N ASP A 30 16.19 -12.31 3.04
CA ASP A 30 15.22 -13.24 3.61
C ASP A 30 13.83 -12.60 3.72
N PHE A 31 13.76 -11.34 4.13
CA PHE A 31 12.48 -10.61 4.15
C PHE A 31 11.89 -10.37 2.75
N ALA A 32 12.71 -10.29 1.71
CA ALA A 32 12.26 -10.10 0.33
C ALA A 32 11.83 -11.41 -0.36
N ALA A 33 12.11 -12.58 0.25
CA ALA A 33 11.77 -13.87 -0.33
C ALA A 33 10.23 -14.07 -0.41
N PRO A 34 9.71 -14.68 -1.48
CA PRO A 34 8.31 -15.10 -1.54
C PRO A 34 7.97 -16.08 -0.42
N PRO A 35 6.69 -16.16 0.01
CA PRO A 35 6.26 -17.15 0.99
C PRO A 35 6.57 -18.58 0.52
N ALA A 36 6.86 -19.48 1.47
CA ALA A 36 7.18 -20.87 1.16
C ALA A 36 6.01 -21.58 0.46
N LYS A 37 4.79 -21.33 0.91
CA LYS A 37 3.52 -21.86 0.37
C LYS A 37 2.67 -20.71 -0.18
N PRO A 38 1.75 -20.99 -1.13
CA PRO A 38 0.80 -19.99 -1.61
C PRO A 38 0.00 -19.35 -0.46
N VAL A 39 -0.20 -18.04 -0.54
CA VAL A 39 -0.93 -17.23 0.45
C VAL A 39 -2.11 -16.57 -0.22
N LYS A 40 -3.30 -16.65 0.41
CA LYS A 40 -4.52 -16.00 -0.09
C LYS A 40 -4.53 -14.51 0.22
N LEU A 41 -4.87 -13.74 -0.80
CA LEU A 41 -5.00 -12.29 -0.77
C LEU A 41 -6.29 -11.88 -1.47
N VAL A 42 -7.07 -10.99 -0.84
CA VAL A 42 -8.23 -10.37 -1.48
C VAL A 42 -7.98 -8.87 -1.68
N PHE A 43 -8.33 -8.36 -2.86
CA PHE A 43 -8.18 -6.95 -3.20
C PHE A 43 -9.53 -6.26 -3.39
N ILE A 44 -9.85 -5.31 -2.52
CA ILE A 44 -11.05 -4.47 -2.63
C ILE A 44 -10.73 -3.28 -3.52
N HIS A 45 -11.37 -3.20 -4.69
CA HIS A 45 -11.10 -2.16 -5.67
C HIS A 45 -12.30 -1.82 -6.55
N HIS A 46 -12.14 -0.78 -7.34
CA HIS A 46 -12.92 -0.39 -8.51
C HIS A 46 -11.97 -0.07 -9.67
N SER A 47 -12.47 0.47 -10.76
CA SER A 47 -11.85 0.76 -12.07
C SER A 47 -10.33 0.90 -12.11
N THR A 48 -9.72 1.84 -11.36
CA THR A 48 -8.25 1.98 -11.31
C THR A 48 -7.56 0.73 -10.76
N GLY A 49 -8.19 0.04 -9.81
CA GLY A 49 -7.67 -1.21 -9.26
C GLY A 49 -7.81 -2.36 -10.23
N GLU A 50 -8.91 -2.41 -10.98
CA GLU A 50 -9.11 -3.35 -12.08
C GLU A 50 -8.00 -3.17 -13.13
N GLY A 51 -7.82 -1.95 -13.64
CA GLY A 51 -6.76 -1.67 -14.61
C GLY A 51 -5.35 -1.95 -14.08
N TRP A 52 -5.14 -1.83 -12.76
CA TRP A 52 -3.86 -2.19 -12.16
C TRP A 52 -3.67 -3.71 -12.05
N LEU A 53 -4.75 -4.44 -11.71
CA LEU A 53 -4.73 -5.90 -11.55
C LEU A 53 -4.64 -6.62 -12.90
N ALA A 54 -5.34 -6.13 -13.92
CA ALA A 54 -5.55 -6.75 -15.21
C ALA A 54 -4.28 -6.91 -16.07
N ASP A 55 -4.29 -7.94 -16.92
CA ASP A 55 -3.16 -8.23 -17.82
C ASP A 55 -2.98 -7.20 -18.94
N TRP A 56 -4.06 -6.58 -19.39
CA TRP A 56 -4.01 -5.48 -20.36
C TRP A 56 -3.47 -4.16 -19.76
N GLY A 57 -3.47 -4.04 -18.44
CA GLY A 57 -3.06 -2.85 -17.71
C GLY A 57 -1.76 -3.01 -16.91
N GLY A 58 -1.87 -2.92 -15.59
CA GLY A 58 -0.73 -2.96 -14.66
C GLY A 58 -0.12 -4.34 -14.44
N ARG A 59 -0.81 -5.44 -14.77
CA ARG A 59 -0.38 -6.82 -14.61
C ARG A 59 -0.01 -7.20 -13.18
N LEU A 60 -0.66 -6.58 -12.20
CA LEU A 60 -0.41 -6.88 -10.79
C LEU A 60 -0.75 -8.34 -10.45
N GLY A 61 -1.84 -8.89 -11.03
CA GLY A 61 -2.23 -10.29 -10.85
C GLY A 61 -1.09 -11.25 -11.21
N ALA A 62 -0.50 -11.08 -12.41
CA ALA A 62 0.64 -11.88 -12.87
C ALA A 62 1.88 -11.70 -11.97
N ALA A 63 2.16 -10.48 -11.50
CA ALA A 63 3.27 -10.19 -10.59
C ALA A 63 3.08 -10.86 -9.22
N LEU A 64 1.89 -10.86 -8.67
CA LEU A 64 1.53 -11.53 -7.42
C LEU A 64 1.56 -13.05 -7.54
N LYS A 65 1.07 -13.60 -8.68
CA LYS A 65 1.22 -15.03 -9.00
C LYS A 65 2.68 -15.48 -8.94
N ALA A 66 3.58 -14.70 -9.55
CA ALA A 66 5.01 -15.00 -9.54
C ALA A 66 5.63 -14.98 -8.13
N LYS A 67 4.99 -14.32 -7.17
CA LYS A 67 5.36 -14.27 -5.75
C LYS A 67 4.53 -15.22 -4.87
N LYS A 68 3.81 -16.17 -5.46
CA LYS A 68 2.98 -17.18 -4.77
C LYS A 68 1.82 -16.61 -3.96
N TYR A 69 1.23 -15.50 -4.39
CA TYR A 69 -0.04 -15.03 -3.83
C TYR A 69 -1.20 -15.50 -4.71
N PHE A 70 -2.18 -16.16 -4.09
CA PHE A 70 -3.46 -16.47 -4.72
C PHE A 70 -4.36 -15.24 -4.51
N VAL A 71 -4.68 -14.58 -5.62
CA VAL A 71 -5.44 -13.33 -5.61
C VAL A 71 -6.90 -13.61 -5.92
N SER A 72 -7.79 -13.13 -5.05
CA SER A 72 -9.20 -12.87 -5.34
C SER A 72 -9.45 -11.37 -5.26
N ASP A 73 -10.55 -10.89 -5.82
CA ASP A 73 -10.86 -9.48 -5.79
C ASP A 73 -12.35 -9.23 -5.52
N THR A 74 -12.68 -7.98 -5.22
CA THR A 74 -14.07 -7.51 -5.22
C THR A 74 -14.18 -6.34 -6.17
N ASN A 75 -15.32 -6.21 -6.85
CA ASN A 75 -15.59 -5.13 -7.78
C ASN A 75 -17.01 -4.62 -7.58
N TYR A 76 -17.55 -3.84 -8.51
CA TYR A 76 -18.90 -3.30 -8.45
C TYR A 76 -19.95 -4.38 -8.18
N GLY A 77 -20.92 -4.07 -7.32
CA GLY A 77 -22.02 -4.98 -6.95
C GLY A 77 -21.63 -6.14 -6.04
N TRP A 78 -20.35 -6.32 -5.71
CA TRP A 78 -19.90 -7.45 -4.90
C TRP A 78 -20.46 -7.45 -3.47
N GLY A 79 -20.75 -8.66 -3.01
CA GLY A 79 -20.97 -8.99 -1.60
C GLY A 79 -22.31 -8.56 -1.03
N PRO A 80 -22.53 -8.80 0.28
CA PRO A 80 -23.77 -8.45 0.96
C PRO A 80 -24.10 -6.94 0.83
N ASP A 81 -25.35 -6.62 0.54
CA ASP A 81 -25.84 -5.26 0.33
C ASP A 81 -25.13 -4.47 -0.79
N GLY A 82 -24.43 -5.16 -1.72
CA GLY A 82 -23.61 -4.50 -2.73
C GLY A 82 -22.46 -3.67 -2.13
N ILE A 83 -21.88 -4.15 -1.03
CA ILE A 83 -20.83 -3.40 -0.32
C ILE A 83 -19.61 -3.12 -1.23
N GLY A 84 -19.40 -3.94 -2.27
CA GLY A 84 -18.39 -3.72 -3.29
C GLY A 84 -18.46 -2.34 -3.95
N ASP A 85 -19.65 -1.71 -4.04
CA ASP A 85 -19.80 -0.34 -4.56
C ASP A 85 -19.22 0.73 -3.63
N ARG A 86 -18.87 0.38 -2.41
CA ARG A 86 -18.48 1.29 -1.35
C ARG A 86 -16.96 1.28 -1.12
N THR A 87 -16.20 1.91 -2.03
CA THR A 87 -14.72 1.94 -1.97
C THR A 87 -14.12 3.34 -1.78
N ASP A 88 -14.94 4.35 -1.49
CA ASP A 88 -14.44 5.68 -1.16
C ASP A 88 -13.88 5.75 0.26
N THR A 89 -13.08 6.77 0.54
CA THR A 89 -12.39 6.92 1.83
C THR A 89 -13.34 6.84 3.03
N GLY A 90 -14.51 7.50 2.95
CA GLY A 90 -15.52 7.44 4.02
C GLY A 90 -16.16 6.07 4.15
N HIS A 91 -16.26 5.32 3.06
CA HIS A 91 -16.83 3.98 3.01
C HIS A 91 -15.97 2.93 3.73
N TRP A 92 -14.66 3.12 3.86
CA TRP A 92 -13.82 2.20 4.64
C TRP A 92 -14.27 2.07 6.08
N TRP A 93 -14.91 3.10 6.63
CA TRP A 93 -15.54 2.98 7.94
C TRP A 93 -16.66 1.94 7.95
N LEU A 94 -17.49 1.86 6.88
CA LEU A 94 -18.55 0.85 6.77
C LEU A 94 -17.97 -0.56 6.77
N TRP A 95 -16.89 -0.80 5.99
CA TRP A 95 -16.25 -2.09 5.88
C TRP A 95 -15.66 -2.58 7.21
N PHE A 96 -14.95 -1.72 7.93
CA PHE A 96 -14.12 -2.13 9.07
C PHE A 96 -14.67 -1.71 10.43
N ARG A 97 -15.60 -0.75 10.49
CA ARG A 97 -16.12 -0.19 11.74
C ARG A 97 -17.63 -0.10 11.79
N GLY A 98 -18.31 -0.16 10.66
CA GLY A 98 -19.76 -0.03 10.53
C GLY A 98 -20.54 -1.15 11.24
N PRO A 99 -21.86 -0.99 11.42
CA PRO A 99 -22.69 -1.96 12.14
C PRO A 99 -22.75 -3.33 11.45
N LYS A 100 -22.64 -3.37 10.10
CA LYS A 100 -22.66 -4.61 9.31
C LYS A 100 -21.26 -5.17 9.00
N ARG A 101 -20.19 -4.64 9.60
CA ARG A 101 -18.80 -5.05 9.30
C ARG A 101 -18.57 -6.56 9.39
N THR A 102 -19.20 -7.23 10.37
CA THR A 102 -19.02 -8.67 10.54
C THR A 102 -19.53 -9.45 9.31
N THR A 103 -20.68 -9.06 8.78
CA THR A 103 -21.27 -9.67 7.58
C THR A 103 -20.34 -9.45 6.37
N TYR A 104 -19.89 -8.22 6.15
CA TYR A 104 -19.03 -7.88 5.01
C TYR A 104 -17.66 -8.58 5.08
N LEU A 105 -17.04 -8.57 6.25
CA LEU A 105 -15.71 -9.17 6.42
C LEU A 105 -15.74 -10.69 6.41
N ASN A 106 -16.81 -11.33 6.90
CA ASN A 106 -16.97 -12.78 6.78
C ASN A 106 -17.09 -13.22 5.29
N ALA A 107 -17.79 -12.46 4.46
CA ALA A 107 -17.82 -12.69 3.03
C ALA A 107 -16.45 -12.46 2.39
N LEU A 108 -15.80 -11.34 2.71
CA LEU A 108 -14.49 -10.97 2.18
C LEU A 108 -13.40 -12.00 2.50
N TYR A 109 -13.36 -12.52 3.72
CA TYR A 109 -12.34 -13.51 4.11
C TYR A 109 -12.50 -14.85 3.38
N LYS A 110 -13.71 -15.15 2.93
CA LYS A 110 -14.02 -16.38 2.17
C LYS A 110 -13.95 -16.19 0.67
N GLU A 111 -13.77 -14.96 0.19
CA GLU A 111 -13.72 -14.66 -1.24
C GLU A 111 -12.60 -15.46 -1.93
N TYR A 112 -12.92 -16.05 -3.08
CA TYR A 112 -11.96 -16.84 -3.87
C TYR A 112 -12.11 -16.63 -5.38
N GLU A 113 -13.09 -15.86 -5.83
CA GLU A 113 -13.39 -15.64 -7.23
C GLU A 113 -12.59 -14.47 -7.82
N GLN A 114 -12.66 -14.34 -9.14
CA GLN A 114 -12.19 -13.19 -9.91
C GLN A 114 -13.40 -12.39 -10.38
N HIS A 115 -13.40 -11.10 -10.11
CA HIS A 115 -14.43 -10.17 -10.57
C HIS A 115 -13.94 -9.24 -11.68
N CYS A 116 -12.72 -9.48 -12.18
CA CYS A 116 -12.17 -8.94 -13.41
C CYS A 116 -11.10 -9.89 -13.99
N ASP A 117 -10.68 -9.66 -15.25
CA ASP A 117 -9.75 -10.55 -15.93
C ASP A 117 -8.30 -10.25 -15.60
N TYR A 118 -7.61 -11.18 -14.94
CA TYR A 118 -6.17 -11.15 -14.66
C TYR A 118 -5.58 -12.53 -14.47
N THR A 119 -4.29 -12.66 -14.74
CA THR A 119 -3.55 -13.89 -14.46
C THR A 119 -3.34 -14.10 -12.96
N ARG A 120 -3.75 -15.27 -12.43
CA ARG A 120 -3.50 -15.69 -11.05
C ARG A 120 -3.01 -17.14 -10.93
N LEU A 121 -2.70 -17.58 -9.72
CA LEU A 121 -2.47 -19.01 -9.45
C LEU A 121 -3.75 -19.80 -9.78
N ALA A 122 -3.58 -20.97 -10.43
CA ALA A 122 -4.71 -21.79 -10.85
C ALA A 122 -5.39 -22.49 -9.67
N ALA A 123 -4.61 -22.93 -8.68
CA ALA A 123 -5.13 -23.67 -7.54
C ALA A 123 -5.32 -22.74 -6.32
N ASP A 124 -6.55 -22.71 -5.79
CA ASP A 124 -6.83 -22.10 -4.49
C ASP A 124 -6.14 -22.93 -3.38
N PRO A 125 -5.27 -22.33 -2.57
CA PRO A 125 -4.63 -23.03 -1.47
C PRO A 125 -5.57 -23.40 -0.32
N GLY A 126 -6.83 -22.99 -0.39
CA GLY A 126 -7.84 -23.21 0.64
C GLY A 126 -7.75 -22.23 1.82
N GLY A 127 -8.73 -22.29 2.73
CA GLY A 127 -8.82 -21.42 3.89
C GLY A 127 -9.27 -19.99 3.56
N GLU A 128 -9.11 -19.10 4.54
CA GLU A 128 -9.50 -17.68 4.40
C GLU A 128 -8.41 -16.83 3.77
N ASN A 129 -8.83 -15.71 3.18
CA ASN A 129 -7.90 -14.63 2.82
C ASN A 129 -7.23 -14.10 4.09
N THR A 130 -5.91 -14.16 4.13
CA THR A 130 -5.11 -13.67 5.24
C THR A 130 -4.58 -12.26 5.01
N ILE A 131 -4.54 -11.82 3.74
CA ILE A 131 -4.14 -10.48 3.34
C ILE A 131 -5.34 -9.78 2.71
N VAL A 132 -5.65 -8.58 3.18
CA VAL A 132 -6.67 -7.70 2.62
C VAL A 132 -5.98 -6.47 2.07
N MET A 133 -6.01 -6.30 0.76
CA MET A 133 -5.63 -5.05 0.09
C MET A 133 -6.89 -4.23 -0.15
N PHE A 134 -6.80 -2.91 0.01
CA PHE A 134 -7.93 -2.02 -0.28
C PHE A 134 -7.46 -0.67 -0.81
N LYS A 135 -8.23 -0.11 -1.74
CA LYS A 135 -7.89 1.11 -2.47
C LYS A 135 -9.12 1.93 -2.85
N SER A 136 -9.10 3.23 -2.53
CA SER A 136 -10.02 4.19 -3.13
C SER A 136 -9.56 4.61 -4.53
N CYS A 137 -10.50 5.03 -5.40
CA CYS A 137 -10.17 5.50 -6.74
C CYS A 137 -9.70 6.96 -6.72
N PHE A 138 -9.25 7.48 -7.87
CA PHE A 138 -8.67 8.82 -8.00
C PHE A 138 -9.57 9.98 -7.55
N PRO A 139 -10.91 9.94 -7.62
CA PRO A 139 -11.73 11.03 -7.09
C PRO A 139 -11.49 11.32 -5.61
N ASN A 140 -11.06 10.32 -4.85
CA ASN A 140 -10.69 10.47 -3.44
C ASN A 140 -9.42 11.31 -3.20
N SER A 141 -8.73 11.72 -4.26
CA SER A 141 -7.60 12.66 -4.20
C SER A 141 -8.02 14.13 -4.44
N HIS A 142 -9.32 14.41 -4.60
CA HIS A 142 -9.86 15.78 -4.56
C HIS A 142 -10.22 16.16 -3.12
N ILE A 143 -9.21 16.57 -2.34
CA ILE A 143 -9.33 16.73 -0.88
C ILE A 143 -9.32 18.20 -0.48
N GLY A 144 -10.41 18.66 0.14
CA GLY A 144 -10.52 20.01 0.71
C GLY A 144 -9.81 20.16 2.08
N GLY A 145 -9.91 21.34 2.69
CA GLY A 145 -9.27 21.65 3.97
C GLY A 145 -7.87 22.23 3.81
N LYS A 146 -7.00 22.01 4.80
CA LYS A 146 -5.61 22.50 4.79
C LYS A 146 -4.63 21.34 4.92
N PRO A 147 -3.45 21.40 4.27
CA PRO A 147 -2.47 20.30 4.28
C PRO A 147 -2.08 19.80 5.68
N ASN A 148 -2.00 20.72 6.63
CA ASN A 148 -1.53 20.45 8.00
C ASN A 148 -2.67 20.15 8.99
N ASP A 149 -3.94 20.07 8.53
CA ASP A 149 -5.05 19.75 9.43
C ASP A 149 -4.77 18.41 10.13
N PRO A 150 -4.91 18.34 11.47
CA PRO A 150 -4.70 17.10 12.21
C PRO A 150 -5.85 16.11 11.94
N PRO A 151 -5.65 14.81 12.22
CA PRO A 151 -6.73 13.84 12.14
C PRO A 151 -7.93 14.22 13.00
N LYS A 152 -9.14 14.19 12.43
CA LYS A 152 -10.39 14.37 13.17
C LYS A 152 -10.53 13.28 14.22
N THR A 153 -10.80 13.66 15.44
CA THR A 153 -11.12 12.77 16.57
C THR A 153 -12.63 12.80 16.87
N GLY A 154 -13.15 11.74 17.49
CA GLY A 154 -14.57 11.64 17.85
C GLY A 154 -15.48 11.45 16.64
N ALA A 155 -16.60 12.19 16.60
CA ALA A 155 -17.55 12.14 15.49
C ALA A 155 -16.90 12.65 14.22
N ASN A 156 -16.95 11.83 13.16
CA ASN A 156 -16.39 12.18 11.86
C ASN A 156 -17.51 12.14 10.80
N PRO A 157 -17.89 13.29 10.22
CA PRO A 157 -19.02 13.36 9.28
C PRO A 157 -18.74 12.68 7.94
N LEU A 158 -17.48 12.33 7.64
CA LEU A 158 -17.12 11.60 6.43
C LEU A 158 -17.44 10.09 6.52
N ARG A 159 -17.73 9.55 7.72
CA ARG A 159 -18.05 8.13 7.89
C ARG A 159 -19.25 7.71 7.03
N GLY A 160 -19.05 6.77 6.13
CA GLY A 160 -20.05 6.25 5.21
C GLY A 160 -20.39 7.17 4.03
N GLN A 161 -19.70 8.30 3.87
CA GLN A 161 -19.89 9.22 2.75
C GLN A 161 -18.96 8.87 1.59
N ASP A 162 -19.38 9.23 0.38
CA ASP A 162 -18.60 9.10 -0.84
C ASP A 162 -17.58 10.24 -1.03
N CYS A 163 -16.83 10.16 -2.13
CA CYS A 163 -15.80 11.14 -2.48
C CYS A 163 -16.35 12.50 -2.92
N GLY A 164 -17.64 12.60 -3.31
CA GLY A 164 -18.31 13.85 -3.65
C GLY A 164 -18.78 14.64 -2.44
N SER A 165 -18.66 14.07 -1.24
CA SER A 165 -19.10 14.72 0.00
C SER A 165 -18.33 16.00 0.32
N ALA A 166 -19.05 17.04 0.76
CA ALA A 166 -18.45 18.27 1.29
C ALA A 166 -17.53 18.03 2.50
N TYR A 167 -17.58 16.82 3.06
CA TYR A 167 -16.74 16.40 4.19
C TYR A 167 -15.43 15.76 3.76
N MET A 168 -15.13 15.62 2.45
CA MET A 168 -13.83 15.19 1.94
C MET A 168 -12.76 16.26 2.23
N LYS A 169 -12.35 16.34 3.48
CA LYS A 169 -11.36 17.30 4.01
C LYS A 169 -10.23 16.54 4.69
N VAL A 170 -9.02 17.11 4.64
CA VAL A 170 -7.78 16.53 5.20
C VAL A 170 -7.98 15.93 6.60
N ALA A 171 -8.58 16.71 7.53
CA ALA A 171 -8.82 16.25 8.90
C ALA A 171 -9.70 14.99 8.95
N ASN A 172 -10.80 14.99 8.20
CA ASN A 172 -11.78 13.90 8.19
C ASN A 172 -11.20 12.66 7.53
N VAL A 173 -10.51 12.79 6.40
CA VAL A 173 -9.82 11.70 5.71
C VAL A 173 -8.80 11.03 6.62
N LYS A 174 -7.92 11.81 7.26
CA LYS A 174 -6.98 11.28 8.27
C LYS A 174 -7.70 10.60 9.44
N GLY A 175 -8.85 11.16 9.86
CA GLY A 175 -9.68 10.60 10.92
C GLY A 175 -10.26 9.23 10.56
N ILE A 176 -10.76 9.05 9.32
CA ILE A 176 -11.22 7.73 8.85
C ILE A 176 -10.07 6.72 8.98
N TYR A 177 -8.90 6.99 8.43
CA TYR A 177 -7.79 6.05 8.50
C TYR A 177 -7.36 5.73 9.95
N LYS A 178 -7.42 6.69 10.87
CA LYS A 178 -7.19 6.41 12.31
C LYS A 178 -8.27 5.49 12.90
N ASP A 179 -9.52 5.65 12.52
CA ASP A 179 -10.63 4.77 12.95
C ASP A 179 -10.37 3.31 12.55
N LEU A 180 -9.81 3.06 11.37
CA LEU A 180 -9.55 1.70 10.86
C LEU A 180 -8.55 0.95 11.75
N LEU A 181 -7.55 1.64 12.31
CA LEU A 181 -6.52 1.02 13.14
C LEU A 181 -7.09 0.31 14.37
N VAL A 182 -8.24 0.73 14.87
CA VAL A 182 -8.93 0.07 15.99
C VAL A 182 -9.34 -1.36 15.61
N TYR A 183 -9.89 -1.52 14.39
CA TYR A 183 -10.23 -2.85 13.90
C TYR A 183 -8.98 -3.67 13.56
N PHE A 184 -8.04 -3.10 12.82
CA PHE A 184 -6.82 -3.80 12.43
C PHE A 184 -6.01 -4.29 13.64
N LYS A 185 -6.00 -3.53 14.73
CA LYS A 185 -5.38 -3.93 16.00
C LYS A 185 -6.05 -5.17 16.62
N SER A 186 -7.36 -5.34 16.44
CA SER A 186 -8.12 -6.49 16.95
C SER A 186 -7.94 -7.76 16.10
N ARG A 187 -7.34 -7.66 14.92
CA ARG A 187 -7.14 -8.75 13.96
C ARG A 187 -5.66 -8.90 13.59
N PRO A 188 -4.80 -9.23 14.56
CA PRO A 188 -3.37 -9.44 14.28
C PRO A 188 -3.11 -10.69 13.40
N ASP A 189 -4.10 -11.57 13.27
CA ASP A 189 -4.13 -12.74 12.40
C ASP A 189 -4.38 -12.41 10.91
N LYS A 190 -4.71 -11.17 10.59
CA LYS A 190 -4.93 -10.67 9.22
C LYS A 190 -3.98 -9.52 8.93
N MET A 191 -3.49 -9.46 7.70
CA MET A 191 -2.68 -8.35 7.22
C MET A 191 -3.53 -7.41 6.36
N PHE A 192 -3.43 -6.11 6.60
CA PHE A 192 -4.15 -5.07 5.88
C PHE A 192 -3.16 -4.18 5.13
N ILE A 193 -3.34 -4.06 3.81
CA ILE A 193 -2.48 -3.23 2.96
C ILE A 193 -3.34 -2.12 2.36
N LEU A 194 -3.15 -0.90 2.84
CA LEU A 194 -3.73 0.29 2.25
C LEU A 194 -2.92 0.68 1.01
N ILE A 195 -3.59 0.78 -0.12
CA ILE A 195 -3.07 1.37 -1.34
C ILE A 195 -3.54 2.82 -1.37
N SER A 196 -2.64 3.78 -1.35
CA SER A 196 -3.02 5.20 -1.37
C SER A 196 -3.76 5.54 -2.66
N SER A 197 -4.77 6.41 -2.59
CA SER A 197 -5.59 6.78 -3.75
C SER A 197 -4.72 7.37 -4.87
N PRO A 198 -4.98 7.03 -6.14
CA PRO A 198 -4.24 7.60 -7.27
C PRO A 198 -4.40 9.11 -7.36
N PRO A 199 -3.39 9.84 -7.85
CA PRO A 199 -3.50 11.28 -8.09
C PRO A 199 -4.43 11.59 -9.27
N LEU A 200 -5.02 12.78 -9.24
CA LEU A 200 -5.74 13.35 -10.38
C LEU A 200 -4.78 14.00 -11.38
N VAL A 201 -5.15 14.04 -12.66
CA VAL A 201 -4.47 14.84 -13.65
C VAL A 201 -4.73 16.34 -13.41
N LYS A 202 -3.88 17.20 -13.97
CA LYS A 202 -3.95 18.65 -13.73
C LYS A 202 -5.27 19.28 -14.14
N GLY A 203 -5.92 18.77 -15.21
CA GLY A 203 -7.23 19.26 -15.66
C GLY A 203 -8.40 18.88 -14.75
N ALA A 204 -8.26 17.81 -13.96
CA ALA A 204 -9.33 17.27 -13.12
C ALA A 204 -9.28 17.78 -11.66
N THR A 205 -8.31 18.61 -11.28
CA THR A 205 -8.20 19.16 -9.92
C THR A 205 -7.39 20.45 -9.92
N ASP A 206 -7.56 21.27 -8.89
CA ASP A 206 -6.77 22.47 -8.68
C ASP A 206 -5.53 22.23 -7.78
N ALA A 207 -4.68 23.26 -7.69
CA ALA A 207 -3.43 23.19 -6.94
C ALA A 207 -3.63 22.97 -5.41
N ALA A 208 -4.71 23.53 -4.84
CA ALA A 208 -4.99 23.42 -3.42
C ALA A 208 -5.42 22.00 -3.05
N HIS A 209 -6.36 21.42 -3.80
CA HIS A 209 -6.81 20.03 -3.59
C HIS A 209 -5.67 19.04 -3.85
N ALA A 210 -4.86 19.24 -4.90
CA ALA A 210 -3.69 18.40 -5.19
C ALA A 210 -2.63 18.47 -4.08
N ALA A 211 -2.38 19.65 -3.50
CA ALA A 211 -1.48 19.82 -2.36
C ALA A 211 -2.01 19.14 -1.09
N ASN A 212 -3.32 19.20 -0.83
CA ASN A 212 -3.98 18.51 0.26
C ASN A 212 -3.89 17.00 0.10
N ALA A 213 -4.12 16.46 -1.11
CA ALA A 213 -3.95 15.04 -1.41
C ALA A 213 -2.51 14.60 -1.14
N ARG A 214 -1.51 15.34 -1.63
CA ARG A 214 -0.09 15.09 -1.33
C ARG A 214 0.17 15.03 0.18
N ALA A 215 -0.37 15.98 0.93
CA ALA A 215 -0.18 16.03 2.37
C ALA A 215 -0.80 14.81 3.09
N VAL A 216 -1.99 14.38 2.69
CA VAL A 216 -2.64 13.18 3.23
C VAL A 216 -1.81 11.93 2.93
N HIS A 217 -1.36 11.75 1.68
CA HIS A 217 -0.58 10.56 1.30
C HIS A 217 0.80 10.53 1.95
N ASN A 218 1.46 11.68 2.09
CA ASN A 218 2.68 11.79 2.89
C ASN A 218 2.46 11.42 4.36
N TRP A 219 1.34 11.87 4.94
CA TRP A 219 0.98 11.52 6.30
C TRP A 219 0.71 10.01 6.47
N LEU A 220 0.03 9.37 5.52
CA LEU A 220 -0.21 7.93 5.54
C LEU A 220 1.09 7.12 5.65
N VAL A 221 2.11 7.47 4.87
CA VAL A 221 3.37 6.73 4.85
C VAL A 221 4.34 7.11 5.97
N LYS A 222 4.22 8.32 6.55
CA LYS A 222 5.16 8.83 7.55
C LYS A 222 4.63 8.77 8.98
N ASP A 223 3.32 9.02 9.16
CA ASP A 223 2.76 9.35 10.48
C ASP A 223 1.59 8.46 10.90
N TRP A 224 0.85 7.89 9.97
CA TRP A 224 -0.37 7.13 10.27
C TRP A 224 -0.12 5.99 11.25
N LEU A 225 0.95 5.22 11.04
CA LEU A 225 1.30 4.05 11.83
C LEU A 225 2.24 4.35 13.01
N LYS A 226 2.56 5.62 13.29
CA LYS A 226 3.35 5.97 14.48
C LYS A 226 2.62 5.51 15.75
N GLY A 227 3.32 4.71 16.57
CA GLY A 227 2.76 4.13 17.79
C GLY A 227 1.81 2.95 17.58
N TYR A 228 1.58 2.49 16.33
CA TYR A 228 0.83 1.27 16.08
C TYR A 228 1.66 0.03 16.46
N PRO A 229 1.15 -0.87 17.33
CA PRO A 229 2.01 -1.86 17.99
C PRO A 229 2.27 -3.12 17.16
N HIS A 230 1.54 -3.33 16.05
CA HIS A 230 1.61 -4.57 15.27
C HIS A 230 2.26 -4.36 13.90
N LYS A 231 2.66 -5.44 13.24
CA LYS A 231 3.21 -5.42 11.89
C LYS A 231 2.19 -5.84 10.81
N ASN A 232 0.93 -5.91 11.16
CA ASN A 232 -0.15 -6.37 10.29
C ASN A 232 -0.82 -5.27 9.46
N VAL A 233 -0.26 -4.07 9.42
CA VAL A 233 -0.73 -2.97 8.57
C VAL A 233 0.42 -2.41 7.77
N ALA A 234 0.21 -2.22 6.46
CA ALA A 234 1.18 -1.64 5.54
C ALA A 234 0.52 -0.58 4.64
N VAL A 235 1.34 0.29 4.07
CA VAL A 235 0.91 1.31 3.10
C VAL A 235 1.75 1.20 1.84
N PHE A 236 1.10 1.10 0.69
CA PHE A 236 1.73 1.29 -0.61
C PHE A 236 1.46 2.71 -1.12
N ASP A 237 2.51 3.48 -1.34
CA ASP A 237 2.43 4.88 -1.77
C ASP A 237 2.18 5.01 -3.28
N PHE A 238 1.02 4.51 -3.71
CA PHE A 238 0.61 4.51 -5.11
C PHE A 238 0.49 5.93 -5.67
N TYR A 239 0.04 6.89 -4.83
CA TYR A 239 0.00 8.30 -5.18
C TYR A 239 1.37 8.82 -5.63
N ASN A 240 2.40 8.59 -4.83
CA ASN A 240 3.75 9.05 -5.14
C ASN A 240 4.33 8.36 -6.38
N VAL A 241 4.10 7.05 -6.52
CA VAL A 241 4.51 6.28 -7.72
C VAL A 241 3.95 6.89 -9.00
N LEU A 242 2.69 7.34 -8.98
CA LEU A 242 1.99 7.86 -10.15
C LEU A 242 2.17 9.36 -10.40
N THR A 243 2.72 10.12 -9.45
CA THR A 243 3.01 11.55 -9.65
C THR A 243 4.39 11.82 -10.25
N SER A 244 5.20 10.79 -10.51
CA SER A 244 6.53 10.92 -11.09
C SER A 244 6.79 9.89 -12.17
N ASN A 245 7.06 10.33 -13.39
CA ASN A 245 7.50 9.47 -14.49
C ASN A 245 9.02 9.46 -14.69
N GLY A 246 9.75 10.38 -14.09
CA GLY A 246 11.22 10.43 -14.10
C GLY A 246 11.89 9.55 -13.06
N GLY A 247 11.18 9.25 -11.99
CA GLY A 247 11.63 8.39 -10.92
C GLY A 247 12.80 8.94 -10.09
N ASN A 248 13.18 8.18 -9.08
CA ASN A 248 14.33 8.45 -8.23
C ASN A 248 15.42 7.40 -8.45
N ARG A 249 16.65 7.85 -8.62
CA ARG A 249 17.80 6.96 -8.78
C ARG A 249 18.26 6.34 -7.45
N ASN A 250 17.79 6.86 -6.32
CA ASN A 250 17.91 6.17 -5.04
C ASN A 250 16.95 4.98 -5.05
N LYS A 251 17.45 3.86 -5.46
CA LYS A 251 16.68 2.68 -5.79
C LYS A 251 16.05 2.05 -4.59
N ASN A 252 14.92 1.40 -4.80
CA ASN A 252 14.45 0.35 -3.95
C ASN A 252 15.42 -0.84 -4.02
N ASP A 253 16.02 -1.21 -2.91
CA ASP A 253 16.96 -2.35 -2.84
C ASP A 253 16.25 -3.67 -3.14
N VAL A 254 14.93 -3.73 -3.03
CA VAL A 254 14.11 -4.90 -3.33
C VAL A 254 13.76 -4.99 -4.80
N GLY A 255 13.30 -3.91 -5.39
CA GLY A 255 12.84 -3.86 -6.79
C GLY A 255 13.93 -3.63 -7.81
N GLN A 256 15.02 -3.01 -7.46
CA GLN A 256 16.19 -2.71 -8.31
C GLN A 256 15.89 -1.89 -9.57
N THR A 257 14.72 -1.29 -9.67
CA THR A 257 14.30 -0.47 -10.80
C THR A 257 14.60 1.00 -10.51
N ALA A 258 15.22 1.68 -11.47
CA ALA A 258 15.43 3.12 -11.36
C ALA A 258 14.09 3.83 -11.25
N GLY A 259 13.98 4.76 -10.30
CA GLY A 259 12.76 5.51 -10.11
C GLY A 259 11.79 4.94 -9.08
N ASN A 260 12.19 3.93 -8.33
CA ASN A 260 11.37 3.40 -7.26
C ASN A 260 11.18 4.42 -6.12
N HIS A 261 9.98 4.40 -5.55
CA HIS A 261 9.55 5.30 -4.48
C HIS A 261 9.57 4.61 -3.10
N HIS A 262 9.89 3.31 -3.09
CA HIS A 262 10.04 2.52 -1.89
C HIS A 262 11.45 1.93 -1.86
N ARG A 263 12.12 2.08 -0.74
CA ARG A 263 13.44 1.51 -0.52
C ARG A 263 13.43 0.66 0.73
N PHE A 264 13.80 -0.60 0.59
CA PHE A 264 13.96 -1.51 1.71
C PHE A 264 15.43 -1.68 2.02
N ARG A 265 15.84 -1.39 3.26
CA ARG A 265 17.21 -1.55 3.73
C ARG A 265 17.23 -1.69 5.26
N ASN A 266 18.01 -2.64 5.76
CA ASN A 266 18.17 -2.92 7.19
C ASN A 266 16.81 -3.14 7.90
N GLY A 267 15.90 -3.91 7.26
CA GLY A 267 14.60 -4.22 7.82
C GLY A 267 13.57 -3.07 7.78
N ILE A 268 13.89 -1.92 7.15
CA ILE A 268 13.04 -0.73 7.11
C ILE A 268 12.67 -0.38 5.67
N ILE A 269 11.37 -0.14 5.45
CA ILE A 269 10.88 0.46 4.20
C ILE A 269 10.90 1.98 4.35
N GLN A 270 11.67 2.61 3.48
CA GLN A 270 11.73 4.07 3.34
C GLN A 270 10.86 4.50 2.16
N HIS A 271 10.05 5.53 2.36
CA HIS A 271 9.27 6.16 1.30
C HIS A 271 10.07 7.34 0.74
N ILE A 272 10.38 7.27 -0.56
CA ILE A 272 11.22 8.24 -1.25
C ILE A 272 10.33 9.10 -2.13
N GLN A 273 10.14 10.35 -1.73
CA GLN A 273 9.40 11.31 -2.53
C GLN A 273 10.31 11.94 -3.58
N THR A 274 9.99 11.76 -4.86
CA THR A 274 10.88 12.17 -5.95
C THR A 274 10.48 13.43 -6.66
N VAL A 275 9.53 14.17 -6.20
CA VAL A 275 8.82 14.93 -7.05
C VAL A 275 8.54 16.23 -7.07
N ALA A 276 8.40 16.79 -8.14
CA ALA A 276 8.04 18.15 -8.52
C ALA A 276 6.53 18.40 -8.72
N SER A 277 5.71 17.37 -8.84
CA SER A 277 4.29 17.50 -9.17
C SER A 277 3.36 16.75 -8.24
N ASN A 278 2.19 17.32 -7.94
CA ASN A 278 1.12 16.68 -7.19
C ASN A 278 0.06 16.05 -8.11
N TYR A 279 0.28 16.08 -9.41
CA TYR A 279 -0.66 15.57 -10.40
C TYR A 279 -0.20 14.23 -10.99
N CYS A 280 -1.14 13.47 -11.53
CA CYS A 280 -0.84 12.22 -12.21
C CYS A 280 0.07 12.44 -13.42
N ALA A 281 1.21 11.73 -13.43
CA ALA A 281 2.15 11.74 -14.55
C ALA A 281 1.87 10.62 -15.57
N TYR A 282 0.92 9.74 -15.27
CA TYR A 282 0.56 8.56 -16.05
C TYR A 282 -0.93 8.53 -16.41
N GLY A 283 -1.67 9.64 -16.31
CA GLY A 283 -3.07 9.71 -16.70
C GLY A 283 -3.29 9.34 -18.16
N ALA A 284 -4.46 8.83 -18.47
CA ALA A 284 -4.91 8.64 -19.84
C ALA A 284 -5.08 9.99 -20.56
N SER A 285 -5.53 9.99 -21.79
CA SER A 285 -5.70 11.23 -22.57
C SER A 285 -6.79 12.14 -21.97
N GLY A 286 -6.62 13.45 -22.09
CA GLY A 286 -7.57 14.45 -21.60
C GLY A 286 -7.57 14.56 -20.07
N ASP A 287 -8.75 14.70 -19.49
CA ASP A 287 -8.95 14.82 -18.04
C ASP A 287 -9.14 13.47 -17.33
N ASP A 288 -8.93 12.35 -18.02
CA ASP A 288 -9.01 11.03 -17.45
C ASP A 288 -7.81 10.74 -16.54
N SER A 289 -8.08 10.55 -15.28
CA SER A 289 -7.07 10.27 -14.25
C SER A 289 -6.79 8.78 -14.06
N HIS A 290 -7.37 7.88 -14.86
CA HIS A 290 -6.97 6.48 -14.84
C HIS A 290 -5.51 6.35 -15.28
N PRO A 291 -4.67 5.64 -14.51
CA PRO A 291 -3.29 5.40 -14.92
C PRO A 291 -3.23 4.54 -16.19
N THR A 292 -2.37 4.93 -17.10
CA THR A 292 -2.03 4.09 -18.25
C THR A 292 -1.37 2.79 -17.83
N ALA A 293 -1.31 1.82 -18.73
CA ALA A 293 -0.61 0.55 -18.50
C ALA A 293 0.85 0.74 -18.07
N ALA A 294 1.53 1.81 -18.53
CA ALA A 294 2.89 2.14 -18.11
C ALA A 294 2.96 2.48 -16.61
N GLY A 295 2.06 3.33 -16.11
CA GLY A 295 1.96 3.67 -14.69
C GLY A 295 1.60 2.46 -13.84
N GLY A 296 0.65 1.66 -14.28
CA GLY A 296 0.26 0.42 -13.62
C GLY A 296 1.40 -0.59 -13.52
N LYS A 297 2.13 -0.84 -14.60
CA LYS A 297 3.31 -1.75 -14.64
C LYS A 297 4.44 -1.27 -13.72
N LYS A 298 4.71 0.04 -13.69
CA LYS A 298 5.67 0.62 -12.75
C LYS A 298 5.27 0.33 -11.31
N ALA A 299 4.01 0.57 -10.96
CA ALA A 299 3.51 0.31 -9.62
C ALA A 299 3.56 -1.18 -9.26
N SER A 300 3.24 -2.08 -10.19
CA SER A 300 3.32 -3.53 -9.98
C SER A 300 4.75 -3.98 -9.73
N ALA A 301 5.72 -3.45 -10.45
CA ALA A 301 7.14 -3.75 -10.26
C ALA A 301 7.63 -3.35 -8.86
N GLU A 302 7.18 -2.19 -8.34
CA GLU A 302 7.51 -1.76 -6.99
C GLU A 302 6.76 -2.58 -5.92
N PHE A 303 5.46 -2.82 -6.11
CA PHE A 303 4.62 -3.50 -5.14
C PHE A 303 4.98 -4.97 -4.94
N ALA A 304 5.22 -5.70 -6.03
CA ALA A 304 5.42 -7.14 -5.99
C ALA A 304 6.64 -7.59 -5.16
N SER A 305 7.62 -6.71 -5.01
CA SER A 305 8.78 -6.96 -4.13
C SER A 305 8.49 -6.60 -2.68
N LEU A 306 7.70 -5.55 -2.45
CA LEU A 306 7.41 -5.04 -1.11
C LEU A 306 6.43 -5.90 -0.34
N ILE A 307 5.47 -6.54 -1.01
CA ILE A 307 4.49 -7.39 -0.33
C ILE A 307 5.18 -8.52 0.44
N ASN A 308 6.27 -9.09 -0.09
CA ASN A 308 7.03 -10.12 0.61
C ASN A 308 7.64 -9.58 1.91
N VAL A 309 8.19 -8.36 1.85
CA VAL A 309 8.79 -7.70 3.03
C VAL A 309 7.75 -7.50 4.12
N TRP A 310 6.58 -6.98 3.78
CA TRP A 310 5.50 -6.78 4.75
C TRP A 310 4.99 -8.10 5.30
N TYR A 311 4.76 -9.08 4.42
CA TYR A 311 4.29 -10.41 4.81
C TYR A 311 5.26 -11.09 5.78
N ASN A 312 6.55 -11.15 5.45
CA ASN A 312 7.55 -11.80 6.28
C ASN A 312 7.76 -11.07 7.61
N ALA A 313 7.74 -9.73 7.64
CA ALA A 313 7.79 -8.94 8.86
C ALA A 313 6.57 -9.20 9.77
N TRP A 314 5.37 -9.30 9.18
CA TRP A 314 4.16 -9.65 9.90
C TRP A 314 4.25 -11.07 10.47
N GLN A 315 4.59 -12.09 9.66
CA GLN A 315 4.73 -13.48 10.12
C GLN A 315 5.76 -13.61 11.25
N ALA A 316 6.91 -12.98 11.13
CA ALA A 316 7.92 -12.97 12.19
C ALA A 316 7.40 -12.31 13.49
N SER A 317 6.47 -11.36 13.41
CA SER A 317 5.87 -10.73 14.57
C SER A 317 4.84 -11.62 15.29
N LEU A 318 4.20 -12.56 14.58
CA LEU A 318 3.27 -13.53 15.17
C LEU A 318 3.99 -14.61 15.97
N GLN A 319 5.19 -15.01 15.53
CA GLN A 319 5.99 -16.03 16.22
C GLN A 319 6.62 -15.55 17.54
N LYS A 320 6.67 -14.23 17.75
CA LYS A 320 7.24 -13.61 18.97
C LYS A 320 6.20 -13.37 20.07
N ARG A 321 4.95 -13.75 19.86
CA ARG A 321 3.83 -13.66 20.81
C ARG A 321 3.56 -15.00 21.45
#